data_31422aff51e09715c4fcc8ed1bad2a26
#
_entry.id   31422aff51e09715c4fcc8ed1bad2a26
#
_cell.length_a   1.000
_cell.length_b   1.000
_cell.length_c   1.000
_cell.angle_alpha   90.00
_cell.angle_beta   90.00
_cell.angle_gamma   90.00
#
_symmetry.space_group_name_H-M   'P 1'
#
loop_
_entity.id
_entity.type
_entity.pdbx_description
1 polymer ?
#
loop_
_entity_poly.entity_id
_entity_poly.type
_entity_poly.pdbx_seq_one_letter_code
_entity_poly.pdbx_strand_id
1 'polypeptide(L)'
;HYLRAYFYYWLLSQWGGVPLIEKSFTPSDDLLVARNTFEETVDFIVKDLDEAASILPLNGDKARATKGAAMALKARVLLYAASDLFVSQSLWASGYEHPELIGYVGGDRTERWQRAKKAAKAVMDLGIYHLYGENGGWKNREEATQNYADIFLCHNSDEDIMVQYYDYVNHNSSDFQLPRVGLFNSPNGFHGWGGNTPTGQLVDSYEMADGSKFSWDNPQQAAYPYQNRDPRFYASIMYNGSYWRQRPDDTVGSDPEGIVQTAYYQQSDGSYTPGLDTRQGPIEDWNGSYTGYYMRKFLDPSVNHQYDKQPYPWRQIRYAEVLLNYAEACIELGEDVEARKYINMIRKRAGMPDIPNSETGDVLKEHYRNERKIELAYEQHRYFDIRRWMIAPEVIKNVQGIDIRYPYGATEPNYSIIDVQERKWNDKSYLLPIYLDEMQKNDLLIQNPLY
;
A
#
# COMPACT_ATOMS: atom_id res chain seq x y z
N HIS A 1 -4.07 26.22 4.35
CA HIS A 1 -5.19 25.29 4.27
C HIS A 1 -4.75 23.87 3.87
N TYR A 2 -4.21 23.62 2.68
CA TYR A 2 -3.87 22.24 2.23
C TYR A 2 -2.99 21.49 3.24
N LEU A 3 -1.87 22.07 3.69
CA LEU A 3 -0.97 21.40 4.63
C LEU A 3 -1.66 21.15 5.99
N ARG A 4 -2.48 22.09 6.45
CA ARG A 4 -3.25 21.90 7.68
C ARG A 4 -4.22 20.73 7.52
N ALA A 5 -4.99 20.69 6.46
CA ALA A 5 -5.88 19.58 6.15
C ALA A 5 -5.13 18.24 6.00
N TYR A 6 -3.95 18.23 5.38
CA TYR A 6 -3.11 17.06 5.24
C TYR A 6 -2.66 16.49 6.58
N PHE A 7 -2.19 17.34 7.51
CA PHE A 7 -1.81 16.87 8.84
C PHE A 7 -3.01 16.43 9.67
N TYR A 8 -4.13 17.14 9.58
CA TYR A 8 -5.37 16.74 10.26
C TYR A 8 -5.95 15.43 9.70
N TYR A 9 -5.78 15.13 8.41
CA TYR A 9 -6.12 13.82 7.85
C TYR A 9 -5.33 12.68 8.54
N TRP A 10 -4.03 12.87 8.74
CA TRP A 10 -3.22 11.88 9.45
C TRP A 10 -3.65 11.72 10.91
N LEU A 11 -3.99 12.79 11.59
CA LEU A 11 -4.52 12.74 12.95
C LEU A 11 -5.88 12.03 12.98
N LEU A 12 -6.81 12.43 12.12
CA LEU A 12 -8.15 11.83 12.01
C LEU A 12 -8.08 10.33 11.77
N SER A 13 -7.26 9.90 10.82
CA SER A 13 -7.18 8.49 10.40
C SER A 13 -6.59 7.56 11.47
N GLN A 14 -5.88 8.08 12.44
CA GLN A 14 -5.21 7.31 13.48
C GLN A 14 -5.81 7.49 14.88
N TRP A 15 -6.39 8.64 15.19
CA TRP A 15 -6.91 8.97 16.54
C TRP A 15 -8.41 9.29 16.56
N GLY A 16 -9.06 9.46 15.42
CA GLY A 16 -10.42 9.96 15.37
C GLY A 16 -10.48 11.49 15.49
N GLY A 17 -11.46 12.02 16.21
CA GLY A 17 -11.57 13.45 16.49
C GLY A 17 -10.42 13.94 17.38
N VAL A 18 -9.91 15.14 17.08
CA VAL A 18 -8.75 15.75 17.76
C VAL A 18 -9.02 17.23 18.03
N PRO A 19 -8.26 17.90 18.91
CA PRO A 19 -8.38 19.35 19.08
C PRO A 19 -8.16 20.09 17.76
N LEU A 20 -9.08 20.99 17.40
CA LEU A 20 -8.97 21.81 16.19
C LEU A 20 -8.28 23.14 16.50
N ILE A 21 -7.07 23.33 16.02
CA ILE A 21 -6.23 24.49 16.25
C ILE A 21 -6.21 25.36 15.01
N GLU A 22 -6.84 26.54 15.10
CA GLU A 22 -6.93 27.49 13.99
C GLU A 22 -5.93 28.65 14.08
N LYS A 23 -5.30 28.82 15.23
CA LYS A 23 -4.33 29.91 15.50
C LYS A 23 -3.07 29.36 16.17
N SER A 24 -1.99 30.09 16.04
CA SER A 24 -0.79 29.82 16.85
C SER A 24 -1.06 30.27 18.30
N PHE A 25 -0.69 29.41 19.25
CA PHE A 25 -0.74 29.75 20.67
C PHE A 25 0.44 30.64 21.08
N THR A 26 0.18 31.54 22.01
CA THR A 26 1.19 32.30 22.71
C THR A 26 1.32 31.79 24.14
N PRO A 27 2.40 32.15 24.88
CA PRO A 27 2.55 31.71 26.28
C PRO A 27 1.44 32.20 27.23
N SER A 28 0.64 33.20 26.81
CA SER A 28 -0.49 33.73 27.59
C SER A 28 -1.85 33.08 27.23
N ASP A 29 -1.90 32.24 26.19
CA ASP A 29 -3.13 31.54 25.84
C ASP A 29 -3.35 30.33 26.77
N ASP A 30 -4.61 29.95 26.95
CA ASP A 30 -4.95 28.67 27.55
C ASP A 30 -4.59 27.56 26.55
N LEU A 31 -3.72 26.66 26.97
CA LEU A 31 -3.24 25.54 26.16
C LEU A 31 -4.06 24.27 26.38
N LEU A 32 -4.99 24.28 27.34
CA LEU A 32 -5.87 23.15 27.60
C LEU A 32 -7.02 23.16 26.62
N VAL A 33 -6.96 22.27 25.62
CA VAL A 33 -7.98 22.14 24.58
C VAL A 33 -8.54 20.73 24.55
N ALA A 34 -9.86 20.60 24.57
CA ALA A 34 -10.54 19.33 24.44
C ALA A 34 -10.48 18.81 22.99
N ARG A 35 -10.73 17.53 22.83
CA ARG A 35 -10.95 16.94 21.51
C ARG A 35 -12.27 17.42 20.93
N ASN A 36 -12.26 17.72 19.64
CA ASN A 36 -13.47 17.88 18.85
C ASN A 36 -14.00 16.51 18.42
N THR A 37 -15.25 16.46 18.01
CA THR A 37 -15.84 15.23 17.48
C THR A 37 -15.18 14.79 16.18
N PHE A 38 -15.35 13.52 15.82
CA PHE A 38 -14.91 13.00 14.53
C PHE A 38 -15.54 13.80 13.37
N GLU A 39 -16.84 14.07 13.45
CA GLU A 39 -17.59 14.81 12.42
C GLU A 39 -17.04 16.23 12.26
N GLU A 40 -16.88 16.98 13.35
CA GLU A 40 -16.29 18.33 13.31
C GLU A 40 -14.89 18.33 12.70
N THR A 41 -14.09 17.28 13.01
CA THR A 41 -12.73 17.16 12.45
C THR A 41 -12.78 16.88 10.94
N VAL A 42 -13.70 16.03 10.47
CA VAL A 42 -13.91 15.79 9.03
C VAL A 42 -14.32 17.09 8.33
N ASP A 43 -15.29 17.82 8.88
CA ASP A 43 -15.79 19.05 8.28
C ASP A 43 -14.72 20.15 8.25
N PHE A 44 -13.89 20.24 9.27
CA PHE A 44 -12.74 21.13 9.31
C PHE A 44 -11.74 20.83 8.18
N ILE A 45 -11.39 19.56 8.00
CA ILE A 45 -10.50 19.12 6.91
C ILE A 45 -11.11 19.45 5.54
N VAL A 46 -12.39 19.12 5.35
CA VAL A 46 -13.11 19.33 4.08
C VAL A 46 -13.19 20.83 3.75
N LYS A 47 -13.49 21.68 4.74
CA LYS A 47 -13.50 23.14 4.56
C LYS A 47 -12.15 23.67 4.11
N ASP A 48 -11.06 23.26 4.77
CA ASP A 48 -9.71 23.68 4.40
C ASP A 48 -9.33 23.21 2.97
N LEU A 49 -9.75 22.01 2.58
CA LEU A 49 -9.48 21.48 1.23
C LEU A 49 -10.31 22.19 0.16
N ASP A 50 -11.54 22.60 0.46
CA ASP A 50 -12.37 23.37 -0.45
C ASP A 50 -11.81 24.79 -0.64
N GLU A 51 -11.39 25.45 0.43
CA GLU A 51 -10.70 26.73 0.36
C GLU A 51 -9.39 26.61 -0.45
N ALA A 52 -8.58 25.59 -0.17
CA ALA A 52 -7.36 25.34 -0.93
C ALA A 52 -7.64 25.11 -2.43
N ALA A 53 -8.62 24.27 -2.76
CA ALA A 53 -8.99 23.98 -4.14
C ALA A 53 -9.53 25.22 -4.89
N SER A 54 -10.11 26.19 -4.19
CA SER A 54 -10.59 27.43 -4.78
C SER A 54 -9.48 28.40 -5.22
N ILE A 55 -8.31 28.31 -4.58
CA ILE A 55 -7.20 29.26 -4.73
C ILE A 55 -6.02 28.64 -5.50
N LEU A 56 -5.75 27.36 -5.28
CA LEU A 56 -4.59 26.69 -5.85
C LEU A 56 -4.71 26.52 -7.39
N PRO A 57 -3.60 26.61 -8.12
CA PRO A 57 -3.59 26.40 -9.55
C PRO A 57 -3.94 24.96 -9.92
N LEU A 58 -4.60 24.78 -11.06
CA LEU A 58 -4.92 23.44 -11.59
C LEU A 58 -3.63 22.72 -12.05
N ASN A 59 -2.78 23.44 -12.76
CA ASN A 59 -1.49 22.95 -13.26
C ASN A 59 -0.36 23.53 -12.42
N GLY A 60 0.62 22.69 -12.11
CA GLY A 60 1.76 23.12 -11.30
C GLY A 60 2.71 21.97 -11.00
N ASP A 61 3.74 22.28 -10.23
CA ASP A 61 4.69 21.32 -9.70
C ASP A 61 3.96 20.32 -8.77
N LYS A 62 4.08 19.04 -9.05
CA LYS A 62 3.44 17.95 -8.30
C LYS A 62 4.03 17.76 -6.90
N ALA A 63 5.20 18.33 -6.62
CA ALA A 63 5.77 18.39 -5.27
C ALA A 63 5.08 19.45 -4.39
N ARG A 64 4.21 20.28 -4.95
CA ARG A 64 3.45 21.31 -4.27
C ARG A 64 1.95 21.03 -4.35
N ALA A 65 1.22 21.55 -3.38
CA ALA A 65 -0.23 21.47 -3.42
C ALA A 65 -0.79 22.15 -4.68
N THR A 66 -1.62 21.42 -5.41
CA THR A 66 -2.41 21.89 -6.55
C THR A 66 -3.89 21.77 -6.24
N LYS A 67 -4.75 22.35 -7.09
CA LYS A 67 -6.20 22.15 -7.00
C LYS A 67 -6.56 20.67 -7.01
N GLY A 68 -5.97 19.89 -7.92
CA GLY A 68 -6.20 18.45 -8.00
C GLY A 68 -5.75 17.69 -6.76
N ALA A 69 -4.61 18.07 -6.15
CA ALA A 69 -4.14 17.48 -4.90
C ALA A 69 -5.12 17.73 -3.74
N ALA A 70 -5.65 18.96 -3.61
CA ALA A 70 -6.64 19.28 -2.59
C ALA A 70 -7.95 18.49 -2.80
N MET A 71 -8.44 18.40 -4.02
CA MET A 71 -9.64 17.63 -4.37
C MET A 71 -9.45 16.13 -4.13
N ALA A 72 -8.30 15.57 -4.47
CA ALA A 72 -8.01 14.15 -4.29
C ALA A 72 -7.85 13.78 -2.81
N LEU A 73 -7.22 14.62 -2.01
CA LEU A 73 -7.16 14.42 -0.56
C LEU A 73 -8.55 14.50 0.06
N LYS A 74 -9.41 15.42 -0.38
CA LYS A 74 -10.83 15.49 0.04
C LYS A 74 -11.56 14.19 -0.27
N ALA A 75 -11.37 13.61 -1.47
CA ALA A 75 -11.97 12.34 -1.83
C ALA A 75 -11.52 11.20 -0.91
N ARG A 76 -10.22 11.13 -0.57
CA ARG A 76 -9.68 10.15 0.38
C ARG A 76 -10.27 10.31 1.78
N VAL A 77 -10.32 11.55 2.31
CA VAL A 77 -10.90 11.84 3.63
C VAL A 77 -12.35 11.42 3.72
N LEU A 78 -13.17 11.78 2.73
CA LEU A 78 -14.59 11.44 2.70
C LEU A 78 -14.84 9.94 2.52
N LEU A 79 -14.01 9.24 1.73
CA LEU A 79 -14.05 7.79 1.62
C LEU A 79 -13.79 7.11 2.98
N TYR A 80 -12.74 7.54 3.68
CA TYR A 80 -12.38 6.99 4.99
C TYR A 80 -13.51 7.24 5.98
N ALA A 81 -14.01 8.47 6.04
CA ALA A 81 -15.07 8.87 6.96
C ALA A 81 -16.40 8.09 6.73
N ALA A 82 -16.71 7.69 5.49
CA ALA A 82 -17.90 6.90 5.18
C ALA A 82 -17.75 5.40 5.52
N SER A 83 -16.52 4.93 5.79
CA SER A 83 -16.19 3.51 5.96
C SER A 83 -16.72 2.93 7.27
N ASP A 84 -16.78 1.59 7.34
CA ASP A 84 -17.40 0.82 8.44
C ASP A 84 -16.87 1.19 9.83
N LEU A 85 -15.56 1.39 9.98
CA LEU A 85 -14.94 1.73 11.28
C LEU A 85 -15.58 2.95 11.95
N PHE A 86 -15.91 3.96 11.17
CA PHE A 86 -16.37 5.25 11.68
C PHE A 86 -17.90 5.37 11.80
N VAL A 87 -18.61 4.28 11.55
CA VAL A 87 -20.08 4.20 11.71
C VAL A 87 -20.52 2.97 12.54
N SER A 88 -19.57 2.17 13.03
CA SER A 88 -19.82 0.91 13.72
C SER A 88 -19.11 0.82 15.08
N GLN A 89 -18.97 1.97 15.78
CA GLN A 89 -18.25 2.05 17.07
C GLN A 89 -18.78 1.08 18.12
N SER A 90 -20.09 0.83 18.13
CA SER A 90 -20.72 -0.10 19.06
C SER A 90 -20.26 -1.54 18.90
N LEU A 91 -19.69 -1.92 17.75
CA LEU A 91 -19.22 -3.28 17.48
C LEU A 91 -17.85 -3.54 18.12
N TRP A 92 -16.96 -2.54 18.12
CA TRP A 92 -15.58 -2.74 18.59
C TRP A 92 -15.22 -1.92 19.85
N ALA A 93 -16.01 -0.89 20.16
CA ALA A 93 -15.83 0.02 21.29
C ALA A 93 -17.10 0.07 22.17
N SER A 94 -17.75 -1.08 22.37
CA SER A 94 -18.97 -1.17 23.18
C SER A 94 -18.74 -0.64 24.59
N GLY A 95 -19.65 0.24 25.05
CA GLY A 95 -19.55 0.87 26.36
C GLY A 95 -18.61 2.08 26.45
N TYR A 96 -17.98 2.48 25.34
CA TYR A 96 -17.22 3.72 25.32
C TYR A 96 -18.15 4.93 25.40
N GLU A 97 -17.90 5.82 26.38
CA GLU A 97 -18.82 6.91 26.73
C GLU A 97 -18.82 8.06 25.71
N HIS A 98 -17.80 8.12 24.82
CA HIS A 98 -17.58 9.22 23.87
C HIS A 98 -17.49 8.72 22.41
N PRO A 99 -18.50 8.00 21.88
CA PRO A 99 -18.48 7.45 20.54
C PRO A 99 -18.34 8.54 19.45
N GLU A 100 -18.75 9.77 19.73
CA GLU A 100 -18.62 10.94 18.84
C GLU A 100 -17.16 11.32 18.58
N LEU A 101 -16.23 10.93 19.44
CA LEU A 101 -14.79 11.19 19.24
C LEU A 101 -14.13 10.21 18.27
N ILE A 102 -14.76 9.06 18.02
CA ILE A 102 -14.16 7.98 17.23
C ILE A 102 -14.95 7.62 15.97
N GLY A 103 -16.01 8.34 15.69
CA GLY A 103 -16.83 8.15 14.49
C GLY A 103 -18.11 8.98 14.52
N TYR A 104 -18.96 8.76 13.53
CA TYR A 104 -20.27 9.43 13.45
C TYR A 104 -21.27 8.82 14.42
N VAL A 105 -22.00 9.67 15.11
CA VAL A 105 -23.12 9.28 15.97
C VAL A 105 -24.43 9.70 15.27
N GLY A 106 -24.92 8.87 14.37
CA GLY A 106 -26.12 9.16 13.60
C GLY A 106 -25.84 9.68 12.18
N GLY A 107 -26.87 10.29 11.57
CA GLY A 107 -26.81 10.76 10.18
C GLY A 107 -26.96 9.65 9.13
N ASP A 108 -27.02 10.04 7.86
CA ASP A 108 -27.24 9.10 6.74
C ASP A 108 -25.92 8.62 6.14
N ARG A 109 -25.67 7.32 6.25
CA ARG A 109 -24.49 6.67 5.68
C ARG A 109 -24.48 6.71 4.14
N THR A 110 -25.65 6.60 3.51
CA THR A 110 -25.80 6.69 2.06
C THR A 110 -25.34 8.06 1.55
N GLU A 111 -25.72 9.13 2.26
CA GLU A 111 -25.27 10.49 1.93
C GLU A 111 -23.73 10.62 2.03
N ARG A 112 -23.10 10.02 3.05
CA ARG A 112 -21.64 10.04 3.19
C ARG A 112 -20.95 9.34 2.01
N TRP A 113 -21.47 8.20 1.56
CA TRP A 113 -20.94 7.52 0.38
C TRP A 113 -21.17 8.34 -0.91
N GLN A 114 -22.31 9.02 -1.02
CA GLN A 114 -22.56 9.94 -2.15
C GLN A 114 -21.58 11.13 -2.14
N ARG A 115 -21.27 11.69 -0.97
CA ARG A 115 -20.24 12.75 -0.82
C ARG A 115 -18.88 12.25 -1.28
N ALA A 116 -18.46 11.05 -0.85
CA ALA A 116 -17.19 10.42 -1.23
C ALA A 116 -17.12 10.18 -2.74
N LYS A 117 -18.18 9.59 -3.33
CA LYS A 117 -18.32 9.36 -4.77
C LYS A 117 -18.20 10.67 -5.57
N LYS A 118 -18.94 11.71 -5.16
CA LYS A 118 -18.92 13.02 -5.82
C LYS A 118 -17.53 13.66 -5.75
N ALA A 119 -16.84 13.55 -4.63
CA ALA A 119 -15.50 14.10 -4.47
C ALA A 119 -14.48 13.41 -5.39
N ALA A 120 -14.49 12.07 -5.45
CA ALA A 120 -13.63 11.32 -6.36
C ALA A 120 -13.96 11.62 -7.84
N LYS A 121 -15.24 11.66 -8.19
CA LYS A 121 -15.70 12.02 -9.55
C LYS A 121 -15.23 13.40 -9.96
N ALA A 122 -15.25 14.38 -9.06
CA ALA A 122 -14.80 15.74 -9.35
C ALA A 122 -13.30 15.80 -9.72
N VAL A 123 -12.46 14.93 -9.16
CA VAL A 123 -11.05 14.82 -9.57
C VAL A 123 -10.95 14.23 -10.97
N MET A 124 -11.72 13.18 -11.26
CA MET A 124 -11.75 12.53 -12.56
C MET A 124 -12.21 13.51 -13.66
N ASP A 125 -13.19 14.37 -13.36
CA ASP A 125 -13.77 15.35 -14.27
C ASP A 125 -12.83 16.53 -14.58
N LEU A 126 -11.71 16.68 -13.89
CA LEU A 126 -10.65 17.61 -14.28
C LEU A 126 -10.03 17.23 -15.63
N GLY A 127 -10.04 15.95 -16.02
CA GLY A 127 -9.59 15.46 -17.31
C GLY A 127 -8.09 15.64 -17.58
N ILE A 128 -7.28 15.81 -16.53
CA ILE A 128 -5.83 16.05 -16.63
C ILE A 128 -4.97 14.92 -16.09
N TYR A 129 -5.59 13.92 -15.46
CA TYR A 129 -4.92 12.75 -14.91
C TYR A 129 -5.34 11.51 -15.68
N HIS A 130 -4.39 10.63 -15.95
CA HIS A 130 -4.59 9.41 -16.73
C HIS A 130 -3.84 8.25 -16.08
N LEU A 131 -4.30 7.02 -16.31
CA LEU A 131 -3.50 5.87 -15.94
C LEU A 131 -2.25 5.80 -16.82
N TYR A 132 -1.11 5.55 -16.21
CA TYR A 132 0.16 5.44 -16.94
C TYR A 132 0.08 4.30 -17.95
N GLY A 133 0.30 4.62 -19.22
CA GLY A 133 0.25 3.66 -20.31
C GLY A 133 -1.15 3.12 -20.63
N GLU A 134 -2.24 3.79 -20.24
CA GLU A 134 -3.63 3.33 -20.47
C GLU A 134 -3.98 3.08 -21.93
N ASN A 135 -3.32 3.80 -22.86
CA ASN A 135 -3.52 3.67 -24.30
C ASN A 135 -2.57 2.64 -24.94
N GLY A 136 -1.69 2.03 -24.16
CA GLY A 136 -0.72 1.04 -24.64
C GLY A 136 -1.40 -0.30 -24.90
N GLY A 137 -1.33 -0.78 -26.14
CA GLY A 137 -1.58 -2.19 -26.40
C GLY A 137 -0.34 -2.99 -25.99
N TRP A 138 -0.40 -3.67 -24.85
CA TRP A 138 0.65 -4.59 -24.43
C TRP A 138 0.73 -5.74 -25.45
N LYS A 139 1.91 -6.00 -25.97
CA LYS A 139 2.13 -7.13 -26.89
C LYS A 139 2.22 -8.45 -26.13
N ASN A 140 2.67 -8.35 -24.88
CA ASN A 140 2.89 -9.51 -24.01
C ASN A 140 2.85 -9.07 -22.53
N ARG A 141 3.01 -10.03 -21.66
CA ARG A 141 2.97 -9.88 -20.20
C ARG A 141 4.17 -9.10 -19.65
N GLU A 142 5.32 -9.27 -20.27
CA GLU A 142 6.56 -8.60 -19.90
C GLU A 142 6.43 -7.09 -20.11
N GLU A 143 5.82 -6.65 -21.21
CA GLU A 143 5.54 -5.23 -21.44
C GLU A 143 4.55 -4.68 -20.41
N ALA A 144 3.51 -5.40 -20.04
CA ALA A 144 2.57 -4.99 -18.99
C ALA A 144 3.25 -4.91 -17.61
N THR A 145 4.14 -5.86 -17.30
CA THR A 145 4.96 -5.86 -16.09
C THR A 145 5.86 -4.61 -16.03
N GLN A 146 6.58 -4.34 -17.12
CA GLN A 146 7.48 -3.20 -17.19
C GLN A 146 6.71 -1.87 -17.10
N ASN A 147 5.57 -1.76 -17.78
CA ASN A 147 4.72 -0.57 -17.69
C ASN A 147 4.28 -0.26 -16.25
N TYR A 148 3.90 -1.29 -15.48
CA TYR A 148 3.54 -1.09 -14.09
C TYR A 148 4.76 -0.70 -13.23
N ALA A 149 5.93 -1.30 -13.46
CA ALA A 149 7.16 -0.94 -12.77
C ALA A 149 7.56 0.52 -13.06
N ASP A 150 7.43 0.95 -14.31
CA ASP A 150 7.80 2.30 -14.76
C ASP A 150 7.00 3.40 -14.07
N ILE A 151 5.76 3.13 -13.61
CA ILE A 151 5.01 4.08 -12.78
C ILE A 151 5.85 4.56 -11.59
N PHE A 152 6.64 3.68 -10.99
CA PHE A 152 7.38 3.96 -9.76
C PHE A 152 8.84 4.34 -9.99
N LEU A 153 9.35 4.16 -11.21
CA LEU A 153 10.73 4.46 -11.57
C LEU A 153 10.86 5.76 -12.38
N CYS A 154 9.83 6.13 -13.16
CA CYS A 154 9.86 7.39 -13.90
C CYS A 154 9.73 8.59 -12.96
N HIS A 155 10.43 9.68 -13.30
CA HIS A 155 10.38 10.92 -12.52
C HIS A 155 8.97 11.52 -12.51
N ASN A 156 8.32 11.59 -13.68
CA ASN A 156 6.96 12.09 -13.83
C ASN A 156 6.06 11.02 -14.44
N SER A 157 4.85 10.89 -13.95
CA SER A 157 3.82 9.99 -14.45
C SER A 157 2.53 10.76 -14.71
N ASP A 158 1.75 10.31 -15.69
CA ASP A 158 0.40 10.84 -15.96
C ASP A 158 -0.58 10.59 -14.78
N GLU A 159 -0.21 9.68 -13.86
CA GLU A 159 -0.95 9.42 -12.63
C GLU A 159 -0.63 10.40 -11.50
N ASP A 160 0.39 11.25 -11.64
CA ASP A 160 0.89 12.08 -10.54
C ASP A 160 -0.08 13.18 -10.15
N ILE A 161 -0.60 13.10 -8.92
CA ILE A 161 -1.45 14.13 -8.32
C ILE A 161 -0.68 14.88 -7.24
N MET A 162 -0.03 14.17 -6.33
CA MET A 162 0.85 14.72 -5.29
C MET A 162 2.05 13.79 -5.11
N VAL A 163 3.25 14.32 -5.29
CA VAL A 163 4.52 13.56 -5.29
C VAL A 163 5.54 14.22 -4.39
N GLN A 164 6.25 13.45 -3.62
CA GLN A 164 7.46 13.89 -2.95
C GLN A 164 8.65 13.34 -3.73
N TYR A 165 9.45 14.25 -4.32
CA TYR A 165 10.63 13.86 -5.07
C TYR A 165 11.84 13.80 -4.13
N TYR A 166 12.52 12.66 -4.17
CA TYR A 166 13.84 12.47 -3.62
C TYR A 166 14.79 12.34 -4.81
N ASP A 167 15.48 13.42 -5.14
CA ASP A 167 16.39 13.49 -6.29
C ASP A 167 17.69 14.21 -5.93
N TYR A 168 18.71 14.10 -6.82
CA TYR A 168 20.02 14.70 -6.59
C TYR A 168 20.02 16.23 -6.74
N VAL A 169 19.02 16.81 -7.37
CA VAL A 169 18.94 18.26 -7.66
C VAL A 169 18.56 19.04 -6.39
N ASN A 170 17.66 18.47 -5.60
CA ASN A 170 17.11 19.10 -4.41
C ASN A 170 17.87 18.75 -3.12
N HIS A 171 18.81 17.81 -3.19
CA HIS A 171 19.57 17.32 -2.05
C HIS A 171 21.05 17.40 -2.37
N ASN A 172 21.73 18.40 -1.79
CA ASN A 172 23.19 18.44 -1.82
C ASN A 172 23.76 17.08 -1.45
N SER A 173 24.83 16.69 -2.09
CA SER A 173 25.52 15.40 -2.05
C SER A 173 25.92 14.83 -0.67
N SER A 174 25.60 15.50 0.42
CA SER A 174 25.71 14.95 1.77
C SER A 174 24.53 14.01 2.03
N ASP A 175 24.73 12.89 1.71
CA ASP A 175 24.39 11.53 2.02
C ASP A 175 23.12 11.14 2.80
N PHE A 176 22.50 11.99 3.59
CA PHE A 176 21.42 11.58 4.50
C PHE A 176 20.00 11.79 3.96
N GLN A 177 19.82 12.44 2.85
CA GLN A 177 18.49 12.89 2.40
C GLN A 177 17.88 12.05 1.29
N LEU A 178 18.65 11.29 0.52
CA LEU A 178 18.07 10.33 -0.42
C LEU A 178 17.82 9.00 0.28
N PRO A 179 16.58 8.49 0.26
CA PRO A 179 16.31 7.20 0.88
C PRO A 179 17.09 6.10 0.15
N ARG A 180 17.71 5.23 0.93
CA ARG A 180 18.40 4.03 0.42
C ARG A 180 17.39 2.90 0.20
N VAL A 181 16.32 3.17 -0.52
CA VAL A 181 15.21 2.23 -0.73
C VAL A 181 15.73 0.89 -1.27
N GLY A 182 16.66 0.94 -2.19
CA GLY A 182 17.27 -0.27 -2.76
C GLY A 182 18.11 -1.05 -1.75
N LEU A 183 19.03 -0.38 -1.04
CA LEU A 183 19.86 -1.04 -0.02
C LEU A 183 19.00 -1.69 1.07
N PHE A 184 17.98 -0.97 1.57
CA PHE A 184 17.15 -1.49 2.65
C PHE A 184 16.22 -2.64 2.23
N ASN A 185 15.99 -2.87 0.94
CA ASN A 185 14.97 -3.82 0.49
C ASN A 185 15.46 -4.88 -0.51
N SER A 186 16.63 -4.70 -1.12
CA SER A 186 17.21 -5.70 -2.03
C SER A 186 17.59 -6.99 -1.28
N PRO A 187 17.73 -8.12 -1.98
CA PRO A 187 18.15 -9.36 -1.38
C PRO A 187 19.58 -9.27 -0.80
N ASN A 188 19.82 -10.00 0.28
CA ASN A 188 21.12 -10.02 0.97
C ASN A 188 22.27 -10.53 0.10
N GLY A 189 22.02 -11.48 -0.80
CA GLY A 189 23.03 -11.93 -1.77
C GLY A 189 23.39 -10.90 -2.85
N PHE A 190 22.70 -9.74 -2.86
CA PHE A 190 23.06 -8.54 -3.62
C PHE A 190 23.49 -7.40 -2.68
N HIS A 191 23.92 -7.73 -1.46
CA HIS A 191 24.28 -6.80 -0.38
C HIS A 191 23.13 -5.88 0.07
N GLY A 192 21.89 -6.29 -0.15
CA GLY A 192 20.73 -5.62 0.39
C GLY A 192 20.37 -6.09 1.79
N TRP A 193 19.45 -5.37 2.45
CA TRP A 193 19.11 -5.64 3.86
C TRP A 193 17.76 -6.32 4.04
N GLY A 194 17.01 -6.61 2.98
CA GLY A 194 15.75 -7.35 3.04
C GLY A 194 14.74 -6.81 4.06
N GLY A 195 14.65 -5.47 4.22
CA GLY A 195 13.91 -4.86 5.32
C GLY A 195 12.39 -5.01 5.22
N ASN A 196 11.82 -4.74 4.04
CA ASN A 196 10.38 -4.88 3.79
C ASN A 196 10.12 -6.08 2.88
N THR A 197 10.00 -7.26 3.47
CA THR A 197 9.75 -8.48 2.69
C THR A 197 8.26 -8.75 2.52
N PRO A 198 7.81 -9.19 1.32
CA PRO A 198 6.42 -9.58 1.09
C PRO A 198 6.02 -10.75 1.99
N THR A 199 4.82 -10.71 2.53
CA THR A 199 4.22 -11.88 3.18
C THR A 199 3.73 -12.88 2.15
N GLY A 200 3.68 -14.17 2.48
CA GLY A 200 3.06 -15.20 1.62
C GLY A 200 1.63 -14.82 1.24
N GLN A 201 0.87 -14.27 2.19
CA GLN A 201 -0.51 -13.82 1.93
C GLN A 201 -0.60 -12.69 0.89
N LEU A 202 0.39 -11.80 0.80
CA LEU A 202 0.42 -10.80 -0.25
C LEU A 202 0.76 -11.46 -1.59
N VAL A 203 1.76 -12.35 -1.62
CA VAL A 203 2.18 -13.09 -2.80
C VAL A 203 1.02 -13.91 -3.38
N ASP A 204 0.29 -14.63 -2.54
CA ASP A 204 -0.85 -15.45 -2.94
C ASP A 204 -2.06 -14.63 -3.43
N SER A 205 -2.13 -13.35 -3.04
CA SER A 205 -3.24 -12.47 -3.45
C SER A 205 -3.18 -12.02 -4.91
N TYR A 206 -2.00 -12.08 -5.53
CA TYR A 206 -1.90 -11.82 -6.96
C TYR A 206 -2.59 -12.96 -7.73
N GLU A 207 -3.49 -12.61 -8.62
CA GLU A 207 -4.27 -13.57 -9.40
C GLU A 207 -3.41 -14.31 -10.43
N MET A 208 -3.98 -15.36 -10.99
CA MET A 208 -3.49 -15.94 -12.23
C MET A 208 -3.80 -14.98 -13.40
N ALA A 209 -3.07 -15.11 -14.50
CA ALA A 209 -3.22 -14.21 -15.64
C ALA A 209 -4.58 -14.31 -16.36
N ASP A 210 -5.33 -15.35 -16.11
CA ASP A 210 -6.71 -15.52 -16.59
C ASP A 210 -7.76 -14.89 -15.65
N GLY A 211 -7.31 -14.24 -14.56
CA GLY A 211 -8.16 -13.61 -13.55
C GLY A 211 -8.68 -14.57 -12.48
N SER A 212 -8.31 -15.84 -12.50
CA SER A 212 -8.63 -16.77 -11.42
C SER A 212 -7.74 -16.53 -10.20
N LYS A 213 -8.24 -16.88 -9.01
CA LYS A 213 -7.44 -16.82 -7.78
C LYS A 213 -6.35 -17.88 -7.80
N PHE A 214 -5.18 -17.51 -7.32
CA PHE A 214 -4.13 -18.48 -7.01
C PHE A 214 -4.52 -19.34 -5.81
N SER A 215 -4.19 -20.63 -5.86
CA SER A 215 -4.43 -21.57 -4.74
C SER A 215 -3.36 -22.66 -4.69
N TRP A 216 -2.80 -22.85 -3.51
CA TRP A 216 -1.92 -23.99 -3.20
C TRP A 216 -2.66 -25.34 -3.25
N ASP A 217 -4.00 -25.35 -3.14
CA ASP A 217 -4.82 -26.55 -3.29
C ASP A 217 -4.98 -26.99 -4.76
N ASN A 218 -4.63 -26.13 -5.72
CA ASN A 218 -4.56 -26.48 -7.12
C ASN A 218 -3.19 -27.10 -7.42
N PRO A 219 -3.10 -28.41 -7.74
CA PRO A 219 -1.81 -29.10 -7.92
C PRO A 219 -0.92 -28.49 -9.01
N GLN A 220 -1.51 -27.98 -10.09
CA GLN A 220 -0.76 -27.36 -11.17
C GLN A 220 -0.17 -26.00 -10.76
N GLN A 221 -0.95 -25.20 -10.03
CA GLN A 221 -0.48 -23.92 -9.52
C GLN A 221 0.55 -24.12 -8.41
N ALA A 222 0.35 -25.10 -7.53
CA ALA A 222 1.29 -25.43 -6.46
C ALA A 222 2.64 -25.96 -7.00
N ALA A 223 2.62 -26.70 -8.12
CA ALA A 223 3.86 -27.17 -8.77
C ALA A 223 4.65 -26.03 -9.42
N TYR A 224 3.98 -25.01 -9.94
CA TYR A 224 4.59 -23.87 -10.63
C TYR A 224 4.04 -22.53 -10.11
N PRO A 225 4.26 -22.18 -8.83
CA PRO A 225 3.53 -21.10 -8.14
C PRO A 225 3.80 -19.71 -8.69
N TYR A 226 4.86 -19.54 -9.47
CA TYR A 226 5.29 -18.27 -10.04
C TYR A 226 4.98 -18.12 -11.53
N GLN A 227 4.37 -19.13 -12.15
CA GLN A 227 4.01 -19.08 -13.57
C GLN A 227 2.60 -18.52 -13.76
N ASN A 228 2.42 -17.82 -14.88
CA ASN A 228 1.12 -17.31 -15.31
C ASN A 228 0.38 -16.45 -14.26
N ARG A 229 1.11 -15.61 -13.53
CA ARG A 229 0.55 -14.68 -12.53
C ARG A 229 0.22 -13.32 -13.16
N ASP A 230 -0.53 -12.51 -12.44
CA ASP A 230 -0.75 -11.09 -12.71
C ASP A 230 0.59 -10.38 -13.02
N PRO A 231 0.70 -9.58 -14.09
CA PRO A 231 1.93 -8.84 -14.40
C PRO A 231 2.48 -8.00 -13.24
N ARG A 232 1.61 -7.48 -12.37
CA ARG A 232 2.02 -6.71 -11.18
C ARG A 232 2.74 -7.56 -10.14
N PHE A 233 2.51 -8.89 -10.10
CA PHE A 233 3.30 -9.81 -9.28
C PHE A 233 4.78 -9.71 -9.65
N TYR A 234 5.11 -9.85 -10.93
CA TYR A 234 6.50 -9.80 -11.39
C TYR A 234 7.16 -8.43 -11.23
N ALA A 235 6.37 -7.36 -11.27
CA ALA A 235 6.85 -5.99 -11.03
C ALA A 235 7.07 -5.67 -9.55
N SER A 236 6.42 -6.41 -8.62
CA SER A 236 6.41 -6.06 -7.20
C SER A 236 7.18 -7.02 -6.31
N ILE A 237 7.35 -8.28 -6.74
CA ILE A 237 7.88 -9.39 -5.93
C ILE A 237 9.10 -10.01 -6.59
N MET A 238 10.18 -10.20 -5.83
CA MET A 238 11.27 -11.11 -6.17
C MET A 238 11.03 -12.45 -5.48
N TYR A 239 11.17 -13.52 -6.22
CA TYR A 239 10.93 -14.89 -5.77
C TYR A 239 12.06 -15.81 -6.24
N ASN A 240 12.17 -16.99 -5.70
CA ASN A 240 13.20 -17.97 -6.08
C ASN A 240 13.15 -18.27 -7.58
N GLY A 241 14.27 -18.09 -8.27
CA GLY A 241 14.39 -18.28 -9.72
C GLY A 241 14.07 -17.04 -10.55
N SER A 242 13.65 -15.92 -9.95
CA SER A 242 13.44 -14.67 -10.70
C SER A 242 14.76 -13.96 -10.98
N TYR A 243 14.90 -13.42 -12.19
CA TYR A 243 16.00 -12.52 -12.50
C TYR A 243 15.83 -11.19 -11.78
N TRP A 244 16.91 -10.70 -11.16
CA TRP A 244 16.91 -9.35 -10.59
C TRP A 244 17.83 -8.41 -11.38
N ARG A 245 19.12 -8.61 -11.31
CA ARG A 245 20.17 -7.85 -11.97
C ARG A 245 21.49 -8.64 -11.91
N GLN A 246 22.49 -8.19 -12.62
CA GLN A 246 23.84 -8.74 -12.44
C GLN A 246 24.26 -8.63 -10.97
N ARG A 247 24.82 -9.71 -10.44
CA ARG A 247 25.41 -9.72 -9.09
C ARG A 247 26.56 -8.73 -8.98
N PRO A 248 26.83 -8.20 -7.77
CA PRO A 248 28.05 -7.44 -7.49
C PRO A 248 29.33 -8.21 -7.85
N ASP A 249 30.42 -7.47 -8.12
CA ASP A 249 31.67 -8.04 -8.63
C ASP A 249 32.28 -9.14 -7.74
N ASP A 250 32.08 -9.02 -6.42
CA ASP A 250 32.56 -9.99 -5.43
C ASP A 250 31.72 -11.27 -5.37
N THR A 251 30.52 -11.28 -5.93
CA THR A 251 29.56 -12.38 -5.87
C THR A 251 29.14 -12.91 -7.25
N VAL A 252 29.47 -12.19 -8.33
CA VAL A 252 29.10 -12.58 -9.71
C VAL A 252 29.68 -13.94 -10.14
N GLY A 253 30.83 -14.32 -9.56
CA GLY A 253 31.44 -15.63 -9.81
C GLY A 253 30.60 -16.80 -9.31
N SER A 254 29.74 -16.59 -8.32
CA SER A 254 28.81 -17.60 -7.77
C SER A 254 27.50 -17.67 -8.52
N ASP A 255 27.10 -16.59 -9.19
CA ASP A 255 25.88 -16.51 -9.99
C ASP A 255 26.02 -15.41 -11.06
N PRO A 256 26.54 -15.76 -12.24
CA PRO A 256 26.70 -14.80 -13.32
C PRO A 256 25.40 -14.36 -13.98
N GLU A 257 24.30 -15.08 -13.72
CA GLU A 257 22.99 -14.82 -14.31
C GLU A 257 22.15 -13.83 -13.50
N GLY A 258 22.48 -13.58 -12.22
CA GLY A 258 21.78 -12.65 -11.38
C GLY A 258 20.38 -13.11 -10.93
N ILE A 259 20.27 -14.39 -10.65
CA ILE A 259 19.02 -15.06 -10.25
C ILE A 259 18.85 -15.06 -8.74
N VAL A 260 17.68 -14.66 -8.26
CA VAL A 260 17.33 -14.72 -6.84
C VAL A 260 17.24 -16.18 -6.37
N GLN A 261 17.98 -16.51 -5.31
CA GLN A 261 18.13 -17.87 -4.80
C GLN A 261 17.72 -17.93 -3.33
N THR A 262 16.42 -18.13 -3.07
CA THR A 262 15.87 -18.27 -1.72
C THR A 262 15.58 -19.72 -1.32
N ALA A 263 16.05 -20.69 -2.13
CA ALA A 263 15.90 -22.12 -1.89
C ALA A 263 17.09 -22.75 -1.17
N TYR A 264 16.88 -23.97 -0.69
CA TYR A 264 17.90 -24.85 -0.11
C TYR A 264 18.11 -26.06 -1.02
N TYR A 265 19.36 -26.46 -1.23
CA TYR A 265 19.75 -27.53 -2.18
C TYR A 265 20.35 -28.71 -1.42
N GLN A 266 19.69 -29.88 -1.49
CA GLN A 266 20.14 -31.08 -0.80
C GLN A 266 21.42 -31.63 -1.44
N GLN A 267 22.40 -31.97 -0.62
CA GLN A 267 23.65 -32.59 -1.03
C GLN A 267 23.54 -34.11 -0.96
N SER A 268 24.54 -34.83 -1.55
CA SER A 268 24.57 -36.28 -1.56
C SER A 268 24.63 -36.94 -0.17
N ASP A 269 25.11 -36.20 0.84
CA ASP A 269 25.17 -36.63 2.24
C ASP A 269 23.87 -36.33 3.03
N GLY A 270 22.85 -35.77 2.35
CA GLY A 270 21.57 -35.39 2.94
C GLY A 270 21.54 -33.99 3.59
N SER A 271 22.67 -33.30 3.72
CA SER A 271 22.72 -31.91 4.19
C SER A 271 22.13 -30.94 3.16
N TYR A 272 21.85 -29.70 3.55
CA TYR A 272 21.35 -28.66 2.66
C TYR A 272 22.30 -27.49 2.56
N THR A 273 22.60 -27.08 1.33
CA THR A 273 23.31 -25.83 1.05
C THR A 273 22.28 -24.72 0.82
N PRO A 274 22.36 -23.60 1.56
CA PRO A 274 21.47 -22.45 1.36
C PRO A 274 21.82 -21.73 0.05
N GLY A 275 20.79 -21.26 -0.66
CA GLY A 275 20.96 -20.33 -1.78
C GLY A 275 21.49 -18.98 -1.34
N LEU A 276 21.99 -18.21 -2.29
CA LEU A 276 22.73 -16.96 -2.03
C LEU A 276 21.89 -15.88 -1.35
N ASP A 277 20.57 -15.92 -1.52
CA ASP A 277 19.63 -14.90 -1.01
C ASP A 277 18.77 -15.44 0.15
N THR A 278 19.16 -16.56 0.76
CA THR A 278 18.52 -17.05 1.99
C THR A 278 19.09 -16.34 3.22
N ARG A 279 18.38 -16.40 4.35
CA ARG A 279 18.92 -15.91 5.64
C ARG A 279 20.18 -16.62 6.10
N GLN A 280 20.43 -17.80 5.59
CA GLN A 280 21.61 -18.62 5.90
C GLN A 280 22.59 -18.64 4.73
N GLY A 281 22.39 -17.74 3.75
CA GLY A 281 23.23 -17.61 2.59
C GLY A 281 24.68 -17.21 2.94
N PRO A 282 25.64 -17.58 2.08
CA PRO A 282 27.06 -17.40 2.39
C PRO A 282 27.56 -15.95 2.29
N ILE A 283 26.75 -15.03 1.77
CA ILE A 283 27.17 -13.64 1.53
C ILE A 283 26.88 -12.78 2.75
N GLU A 284 25.61 -12.71 3.18
CA GLU A 284 25.19 -11.98 4.38
C GLU A 284 24.07 -12.78 5.06
N ASP A 285 24.37 -13.49 6.15
CA ASP A 285 23.46 -14.39 6.84
C ASP A 285 22.50 -13.73 7.82
N TRP A 286 22.63 -12.40 8.07
CA TRP A 286 21.84 -11.66 9.06
C TRP A 286 20.76 -10.77 8.45
N ASN A 287 20.81 -10.47 7.15
CA ASN A 287 19.91 -9.56 6.44
C ASN A 287 18.86 -10.26 5.55
N GLY A 288 18.84 -11.56 5.45
CA GLY A 288 17.95 -12.28 4.52
C GLY A 288 16.49 -12.27 4.93
N SER A 289 15.61 -12.46 3.94
CA SER A 289 14.16 -12.55 4.12
C SER A 289 13.75 -13.74 4.99
N TYR A 290 12.83 -13.50 5.92
CA TYR A 290 12.15 -14.57 6.66
C TYR A 290 11.08 -15.26 5.82
N THR A 291 10.49 -14.55 4.86
CA THR A 291 9.35 -15.06 4.09
C THR A 291 9.76 -15.82 2.82
N GLY A 292 11.04 -15.76 2.42
CA GLY A 292 11.53 -16.33 1.17
C GLY A 292 11.24 -15.47 -0.06
N TYR A 293 10.73 -14.24 0.14
CA TYR A 293 10.44 -13.26 -0.91
C TYR A 293 11.12 -11.94 -0.62
N TYR A 294 11.34 -11.14 -1.67
CA TYR A 294 11.85 -9.77 -1.54
C TYR A 294 10.97 -8.79 -2.31
N MET A 295 10.97 -7.53 -1.88
CA MET A 295 10.28 -6.45 -2.55
C MET A 295 11.05 -6.05 -3.82
N ARG A 296 10.35 -5.99 -4.96
CA ARG A 296 10.88 -5.47 -6.22
C ARG A 296 10.36 -4.08 -6.55
N LYS A 297 9.11 -3.80 -6.19
CA LYS A 297 8.46 -2.51 -6.44
C LYS A 297 9.34 -1.37 -5.92
N PHE A 298 9.43 -0.28 -6.68
CA PHE A 298 10.26 0.90 -6.43
C PHE A 298 11.77 0.74 -6.69
N LEU A 299 12.29 -0.47 -6.89
CA LEU A 299 13.72 -0.70 -7.03
C LEU A 299 14.14 -0.67 -8.50
N ASP A 300 15.12 0.18 -8.82
CA ASP A 300 15.70 0.27 -10.16
C ASP A 300 16.81 -0.78 -10.34
N PRO A 301 16.63 -1.76 -11.23
CA PRO A 301 17.65 -2.81 -11.45
C PRO A 301 18.97 -2.29 -12.05
N SER A 302 18.99 -1.10 -12.61
CA SER A 302 20.21 -0.49 -13.17
C SER A 302 21.14 0.10 -12.09
N VAL A 303 20.64 0.31 -10.87
CA VAL A 303 21.40 0.93 -9.77
C VAL A 303 22.10 -0.13 -8.93
N ASN A 304 23.38 0.07 -8.61
CA ASN A 304 24.07 -0.74 -7.61
C ASN A 304 23.71 -0.27 -6.20
N HIS A 305 22.68 -0.86 -5.63
CA HIS A 305 22.08 -0.41 -4.37
C HIS A 305 22.99 -0.55 -3.15
N GLN A 306 24.08 -1.32 -3.22
CA GLN A 306 25.05 -1.41 -2.15
C GLN A 306 25.75 -0.05 -1.94
N TYR A 307 26.10 0.63 -3.03
CA TYR A 307 26.90 1.86 -3.00
C TYR A 307 26.10 3.09 -3.40
N ASP A 308 25.20 2.93 -4.36
CA ASP A 308 24.48 4.02 -5.00
C ASP A 308 23.07 4.18 -4.44
N LYS A 309 22.60 5.41 -4.48
CA LYS A 309 21.21 5.76 -4.19
C LYS A 309 20.47 5.99 -5.50
N GLN A 310 19.19 5.68 -5.54
CA GLN A 310 18.38 6.00 -6.69
C GLN A 310 17.51 7.23 -6.44
N PRO A 311 17.21 8.06 -7.44
CA PRO A 311 16.11 9.00 -7.39
C PRO A 311 14.81 8.26 -7.11
N TYR A 312 13.97 8.83 -6.26
CA TYR A 312 12.78 8.14 -5.79
C TYR A 312 11.58 9.10 -5.72
N PRO A 313 10.65 9.03 -6.67
CA PRO A 313 9.39 9.76 -6.61
C PRO A 313 8.41 9.01 -5.72
N TRP A 314 8.20 9.48 -4.49
CA TRP A 314 7.16 8.95 -3.63
C TRP A 314 5.80 9.59 -3.96
N ARG A 315 4.92 8.81 -4.56
CA ARG A 315 3.58 9.24 -4.96
C ARG A 315 2.62 9.17 -3.77
N GLN A 316 2.38 10.34 -3.17
CA GLN A 316 1.44 10.48 -2.05
C GLN A 316 0.00 10.22 -2.48
N ILE A 317 -0.36 10.70 -3.67
CA ILE A 317 -1.66 10.49 -4.29
C ILE A 317 -1.43 10.32 -5.80
N ARG A 318 -1.95 9.24 -6.37
CA ARG A 318 -1.94 8.97 -7.80
C ARG A 318 -3.34 8.61 -8.32
N TYR A 319 -3.55 8.76 -9.63
CA TYR A 319 -4.87 8.66 -10.25
C TYR A 319 -5.56 7.30 -10.09
N ALA A 320 -4.80 6.19 -10.08
CA ALA A 320 -5.38 4.87 -9.83
C ALA A 320 -6.09 4.79 -8.47
N GLU A 321 -5.57 5.45 -7.43
CA GLU A 321 -6.27 5.54 -6.15
C GLU A 321 -7.61 6.26 -6.26
N VAL A 322 -7.66 7.35 -7.03
CA VAL A 322 -8.91 8.11 -7.23
C VAL A 322 -9.97 7.25 -7.92
N LEU A 323 -9.58 6.47 -8.92
CA LEU A 323 -10.48 5.52 -9.59
C LEU A 323 -10.98 4.44 -8.63
N LEU A 324 -10.11 3.90 -7.78
CA LEU A 324 -10.48 2.93 -6.76
C LEU A 324 -11.38 3.55 -5.68
N ASN A 325 -11.12 4.78 -5.26
CA ASN A 325 -11.98 5.49 -4.30
C ASN A 325 -13.39 5.71 -4.87
N TYR A 326 -13.49 6.06 -6.15
CA TYR A 326 -14.76 6.18 -6.85
C TYR A 326 -15.49 4.84 -6.95
N ALA A 327 -14.78 3.79 -7.35
CA ALA A 327 -15.33 2.44 -7.49
C ALA A 327 -15.87 1.90 -6.16
N GLU A 328 -15.14 2.12 -5.05
CA GLU A 328 -15.60 1.70 -3.72
C GLU A 328 -16.91 2.38 -3.33
N ALA A 329 -16.99 3.70 -3.52
CA ALA A 329 -18.20 4.44 -3.22
C ALA A 329 -19.39 3.98 -4.09
N CYS A 330 -19.14 3.62 -5.36
CA CYS A 330 -20.16 3.02 -6.22
C CYS A 330 -20.64 1.66 -5.70
N ILE A 331 -19.74 0.78 -5.26
CA ILE A 331 -20.08 -0.53 -4.67
C ILE A 331 -20.96 -0.33 -3.44
N GLU A 332 -20.59 0.56 -2.54
CA GLU A 332 -21.33 0.82 -1.30
C GLU A 332 -22.71 1.46 -1.55
N LEU A 333 -22.91 2.05 -2.73
CA LEU A 333 -24.18 2.60 -3.20
C LEU A 333 -24.99 1.60 -4.07
N GLY A 334 -24.47 0.38 -4.29
CA GLY A 334 -25.14 -0.62 -5.14
C GLY A 334 -25.01 -0.35 -6.64
N GLU A 335 -24.07 0.47 -7.07
CA GLU A 335 -23.83 0.85 -8.47
C GLU A 335 -22.73 -0.04 -9.10
N ASP A 336 -22.92 -1.34 -9.06
CA ASP A 336 -21.91 -2.36 -9.42
C ASP A 336 -21.38 -2.22 -10.85
N VAL A 337 -22.22 -1.83 -11.80
CA VAL A 337 -21.83 -1.66 -13.21
C VAL A 337 -20.83 -0.51 -13.35
N GLU A 338 -21.11 0.60 -12.69
CA GLU A 338 -20.24 1.77 -12.71
C GLU A 338 -18.90 1.48 -11.99
N ALA A 339 -18.96 0.82 -10.83
CA ALA A 339 -17.78 0.40 -10.09
C ALA A 339 -16.86 -0.48 -10.95
N ARG A 340 -17.42 -1.53 -11.57
CA ARG A 340 -16.68 -2.49 -12.41
C ARG A 340 -15.99 -1.81 -13.57
N LYS A 341 -16.61 -0.82 -14.19
CA LYS A 341 -16.01 -0.04 -15.27
C LYS A 341 -14.65 0.54 -14.88
N TYR A 342 -14.55 1.17 -13.73
CA TYR A 342 -13.30 1.83 -13.31
C TYR A 342 -12.26 0.86 -12.74
N ILE A 343 -12.70 -0.22 -12.11
CA ILE A 343 -11.80 -1.31 -11.73
C ILE A 343 -11.19 -1.93 -12.98
N ASN A 344 -11.99 -2.19 -14.01
CA ASN A 344 -11.53 -2.78 -15.27
C ASN A 344 -10.57 -1.86 -16.05
N MET A 345 -10.65 -0.54 -15.91
CA MET A 345 -9.63 0.37 -16.46
C MET A 345 -8.23 0.07 -15.88
N ILE A 346 -8.15 -0.14 -14.55
CA ILE A 346 -6.90 -0.48 -13.87
C ILE A 346 -6.43 -1.87 -14.29
N ARG A 347 -7.33 -2.86 -14.31
CA ARG A 347 -7.04 -4.22 -14.71
C ARG A 347 -6.53 -4.29 -16.16
N LYS A 348 -7.17 -3.60 -17.07
CA LYS A 348 -6.74 -3.50 -18.46
C LYS A 348 -5.33 -2.88 -18.59
N ARG A 349 -5.04 -1.79 -17.86
CA ARG A 349 -3.71 -1.20 -17.81
C ARG A 349 -2.66 -2.19 -17.28
N ALA A 350 -3.05 -3.05 -16.34
CA ALA A 350 -2.18 -4.08 -15.77
C ALA A 350 -2.07 -5.35 -16.65
N GLY A 351 -2.76 -5.44 -17.78
CA GLY A 351 -2.77 -6.63 -18.62
C GLY A 351 -3.63 -7.78 -18.08
N MET A 352 -4.60 -7.48 -17.20
CA MET A 352 -5.51 -8.43 -16.59
C MET A 352 -6.88 -8.42 -17.28
N PRO A 353 -7.60 -9.56 -17.31
CA PRO A 353 -8.96 -9.61 -17.85
C PRO A 353 -9.93 -8.79 -16.99
N ASP A 354 -11.01 -8.38 -17.63
CA ASP A 354 -12.12 -7.71 -16.96
C ASP A 354 -12.78 -8.60 -15.90
N ILE A 355 -13.26 -7.98 -14.83
CA ILE A 355 -14.12 -8.65 -13.84
C ILE A 355 -15.41 -9.08 -14.54
N PRO A 356 -15.87 -10.34 -14.36
CA PRO A 356 -17.09 -10.84 -14.96
C PRO A 356 -18.33 -10.00 -14.56
N ASN A 357 -19.24 -9.78 -15.51
CA ASN A 357 -20.51 -9.04 -15.24
C ASN A 357 -21.40 -9.75 -14.22
N SER A 358 -21.22 -11.07 -14.02
CA SER A 358 -21.93 -11.86 -13.01
C SER A 358 -21.53 -11.58 -11.57
N GLU A 359 -20.36 -10.97 -11.36
CA GLU A 359 -19.91 -10.57 -10.03
C GLU A 359 -20.59 -9.28 -9.60
N THR A 360 -21.41 -9.35 -8.55
CA THR A 360 -22.19 -8.24 -8.00
C THR A 360 -22.18 -8.28 -6.47
N GLY A 361 -22.55 -7.16 -5.83
CA GLY A 361 -22.66 -7.07 -4.38
C GLY A 361 -21.35 -7.46 -3.65
N ASP A 362 -21.47 -8.34 -2.66
CA ASP A 362 -20.32 -8.75 -1.83
C ASP A 362 -19.22 -9.45 -2.63
N VAL A 363 -19.54 -10.19 -3.69
CA VAL A 363 -18.54 -10.84 -4.55
C VAL A 363 -17.70 -9.80 -5.27
N LEU A 364 -18.34 -8.77 -5.84
CA LEU A 364 -17.63 -7.66 -6.47
C LEU A 364 -16.83 -6.85 -5.43
N LYS A 365 -17.38 -6.66 -4.24
CA LYS A 365 -16.70 -5.95 -3.13
C LYS A 365 -15.42 -6.66 -2.71
N GLU A 366 -15.43 -7.98 -2.57
CA GLU A 366 -14.24 -8.76 -2.24
C GLU A 366 -13.20 -8.72 -3.37
N HIS A 367 -13.63 -8.81 -4.63
CA HIS A 367 -12.74 -8.67 -5.78
C HIS A 367 -12.10 -7.27 -5.82
N TYR A 368 -12.90 -6.22 -5.61
CA TYR A 368 -12.43 -4.84 -5.47
C TYR A 368 -11.37 -4.69 -4.36
N ARG A 369 -11.63 -5.26 -3.18
CA ARG A 369 -10.70 -5.19 -2.05
C ARG A 369 -9.35 -5.85 -2.38
N ASN A 370 -9.39 -6.94 -3.14
CA ASN A 370 -8.17 -7.60 -3.63
C ASN A 370 -7.47 -6.76 -4.70
N GLU A 371 -8.20 -6.22 -5.67
CA GLU A 371 -7.66 -5.32 -6.70
C GLU A 371 -6.96 -4.10 -6.08
N ARG A 372 -7.61 -3.45 -5.10
CA ARG A 372 -7.02 -2.32 -4.37
C ARG A 372 -5.76 -2.74 -3.60
N LYS A 373 -5.76 -3.90 -2.96
CA LYS A 373 -4.60 -4.45 -2.24
C LYS A 373 -3.41 -4.67 -3.17
N ILE A 374 -3.62 -5.21 -4.37
CA ILE A 374 -2.58 -5.49 -5.37
C ILE A 374 -2.09 -4.19 -6.00
N GLU A 375 -3.00 -3.38 -6.49
CA GLU A 375 -2.67 -2.13 -7.20
C GLU A 375 -1.87 -1.16 -6.32
N LEU A 376 -2.28 -1.01 -5.06
CA LEU A 376 -1.67 -0.09 -4.11
C LEU A 376 -0.70 -0.78 -3.13
N ALA A 377 -0.21 -1.97 -3.45
CA ALA A 377 0.74 -2.69 -2.61
C ALA A 377 1.97 -1.81 -2.32
N TYR A 378 2.40 -1.77 -1.05
CA TYR A 378 3.51 -0.94 -0.54
C TYR A 378 3.32 0.58 -0.59
N GLU A 379 2.14 1.09 -0.97
CA GLU A 379 1.84 2.52 -1.03
C GLU A 379 1.13 3.04 0.23
N GLN A 380 1.28 2.37 1.36
CA GLN A 380 0.76 2.73 2.70
C GLN A 380 -0.77 2.70 2.85
N HIS A 381 -1.51 2.10 1.90
CA HIS A 381 -2.98 2.04 1.97
C HIS A 381 -3.48 0.87 2.83
N ARG A 382 -2.87 -0.32 2.75
CA ARG A 382 -3.39 -1.55 3.35
C ARG A 382 -3.63 -1.45 4.86
N TYR A 383 -2.73 -0.75 5.58
CA TYR A 383 -2.86 -0.53 7.02
C TYR A 383 -4.21 0.13 7.38
N PHE A 384 -4.59 1.16 6.63
CA PHE A 384 -5.85 1.88 6.83
C PHE A 384 -7.04 1.10 6.27
N ASP A 385 -6.91 0.49 5.11
CA ASP A 385 -7.98 -0.23 4.43
C ASP A 385 -8.54 -1.36 5.29
N ILE A 386 -7.69 -2.22 5.87
CA ILE A 386 -8.16 -3.34 6.69
C ILE A 386 -8.84 -2.90 8.00
N ARG A 387 -8.48 -1.73 8.51
CA ARG A 387 -9.10 -1.12 9.69
C ARG A 387 -10.43 -0.47 9.34
N ARG A 388 -10.43 0.41 8.35
CA ARG A 388 -11.64 1.12 7.94
C ARG A 388 -12.73 0.20 7.40
N TRP A 389 -12.38 -0.94 6.81
CA TRP A 389 -13.31 -2.00 6.40
C TRP A 389 -13.67 -2.96 7.54
N MET A 390 -13.08 -2.81 8.71
CA MET A 390 -13.24 -3.68 9.87
C MET A 390 -12.94 -5.17 9.62
N ILE A 391 -12.06 -5.47 8.66
CA ILE A 391 -11.63 -6.84 8.33
C ILE A 391 -10.28 -7.21 8.97
N ALA A 392 -9.72 -6.35 9.78
CA ALA A 392 -8.43 -6.60 10.43
C ALA A 392 -8.41 -7.91 11.27
N PRO A 393 -9.45 -8.26 12.05
CA PRO A 393 -9.50 -9.54 12.78
C PRO A 393 -9.43 -10.77 11.87
N GLU A 394 -9.92 -10.65 10.65
CA GLU A 394 -9.99 -11.73 9.68
C GLU A 394 -8.68 -11.91 8.91
N VAL A 395 -8.02 -10.79 8.57
CA VAL A 395 -6.85 -10.79 7.68
C VAL A 395 -5.52 -10.70 8.40
N ILE A 396 -5.49 -10.20 9.65
CA ILE A 396 -4.27 -10.22 10.49
C ILE A 396 -4.15 -11.61 11.13
N LYS A 397 -3.49 -12.49 10.41
CA LYS A 397 -3.12 -13.85 10.84
C LYS A 397 -1.60 -13.92 10.94
N ASN A 398 -1.07 -15.08 11.36
CA ASN A 398 0.36 -15.33 11.32
C ASN A 398 0.94 -14.96 9.96
N VAL A 399 2.11 -14.35 9.95
CA VAL A 399 2.80 -14.06 8.69
C VAL A 399 3.31 -15.37 8.13
N GLN A 400 2.93 -15.66 6.89
CA GLN A 400 3.41 -16.82 6.14
C GLN A 400 4.57 -16.46 5.23
N GLY A 401 5.46 -17.42 5.07
CA GLY A 401 6.53 -17.46 4.11
C GLY A 401 6.54 -18.79 3.38
N ILE A 402 7.56 -18.99 2.54
CA ILE A 402 7.77 -20.19 1.75
C ILE A 402 9.13 -20.80 2.08
N ASP A 403 9.17 -22.10 2.38
CA ASP A 403 10.39 -22.91 2.43
C ASP A 403 10.48 -23.71 1.15
N ILE A 404 11.60 -23.57 0.42
CA ILE A 404 11.80 -24.14 -0.90
C ILE A 404 13.01 -25.05 -0.83
N ARG A 405 12.82 -26.36 -1.11
CA ARG A 405 13.89 -27.34 -1.02
C ARG A 405 14.00 -28.18 -2.28
N TYR A 406 15.16 -28.14 -2.89
CA TYR A 406 15.50 -29.04 -3.99
C TYR A 406 16.07 -30.35 -3.43
N PRO A 407 15.39 -31.51 -3.64
CA PRO A 407 15.98 -32.81 -3.31
C PRO A 407 17.24 -33.06 -4.12
N TYR A 408 18.14 -33.90 -3.61
CA TYR A 408 19.39 -34.25 -4.30
C TYR A 408 19.12 -34.80 -5.71
N GLY A 409 19.72 -34.15 -6.70
CA GLY A 409 19.56 -34.50 -8.12
C GLY A 409 18.21 -34.14 -8.76
N ALA A 410 17.28 -33.51 -8.03
CA ALA A 410 16.03 -33.04 -8.58
C ALA A 410 16.18 -31.69 -9.30
N THR A 411 15.40 -31.51 -10.36
CA THR A 411 15.26 -30.24 -11.10
C THR A 411 14.15 -29.35 -10.57
N GLU A 412 13.19 -29.94 -9.86
CA GLU A 412 12.03 -29.24 -9.30
C GLU A 412 12.08 -29.26 -7.77
N PRO A 413 11.73 -28.18 -7.10
CA PRO A 413 11.74 -28.11 -5.65
C PRO A 413 10.44 -28.60 -5.03
N ASN A 414 10.49 -28.90 -3.73
CA ASN A 414 9.33 -28.99 -2.88
C ASN A 414 9.07 -27.64 -2.24
N TYR A 415 7.80 -27.22 -2.23
CA TYR A 415 7.33 -25.99 -1.59
C TYR A 415 6.60 -26.33 -0.30
N SER A 416 6.88 -25.59 0.77
CA SER A 416 6.18 -25.69 2.04
C SER A 416 5.85 -24.30 2.58
N ILE A 417 4.57 -24.06 2.89
CA ILE A 417 4.17 -22.83 3.56
C ILE A 417 4.58 -22.93 5.02
N ILE A 418 5.22 -21.90 5.54
CA ILE A 418 5.69 -21.80 6.92
C ILE A 418 5.16 -20.55 7.60
N ASP A 419 4.86 -20.65 8.89
CA ASP A 419 4.59 -19.48 9.71
C ASP A 419 5.91 -18.88 10.19
N VAL A 420 6.16 -17.61 9.88
CA VAL A 420 7.42 -16.91 10.22
C VAL A 420 7.25 -15.91 11.36
N GLN A 421 6.02 -15.49 11.64
CA GLN A 421 5.71 -14.59 12.75
C GLN A 421 4.27 -14.80 13.22
N GLU A 422 4.08 -14.98 14.53
CA GLU A 422 2.76 -14.93 15.12
C GLU A 422 2.23 -13.49 15.17
N ARG A 423 0.96 -13.32 14.83
CA ARG A 423 0.24 -12.06 14.96
C ARG A 423 -1.11 -12.30 15.61
N LYS A 424 -1.49 -11.39 16.50
CA LYS A 424 -2.81 -11.37 17.12
C LYS A 424 -3.42 -10.00 16.96
N TRP A 425 -4.67 -9.96 16.50
CA TRP A 425 -5.43 -8.73 16.47
C TRP A 425 -5.99 -8.40 17.85
N ASN A 426 -6.05 -7.13 18.17
CA ASN A 426 -6.78 -6.60 19.32
C ASN A 426 -7.53 -5.36 18.86
N ASP A 427 -8.82 -5.25 19.20
CA ASP A 427 -9.69 -4.18 18.73
C ASP A 427 -9.24 -2.78 19.14
N LYS A 428 -8.50 -2.63 20.22
CA LYS A 428 -7.85 -1.36 20.54
C LYS A 428 -6.95 -0.83 19.42
N SER A 429 -6.46 -1.70 18.52
CA SER A 429 -5.60 -1.33 17.41
C SER A 429 -6.34 -0.72 16.22
N TYR A 430 -7.66 -0.55 16.28
CA TYR A 430 -8.40 0.23 15.27
C TYR A 430 -7.98 1.69 15.28
N LEU A 431 -7.80 2.29 16.47
CA LEU A 431 -7.25 3.63 16.63
C LEU A 431 -6.05 3.59 17.58
N LEU A 432 -5.15 4.56 17.47
CA LEU A 432 -4.01 4.68 18.36
C LEU A 432 -4.41 5.32 19.70
N PRO A 433 -3.70 5.01 20.81
CA PRO A 433 -3.87 5.72 22.05
C PRO A 433 -3.37 7.15 21.94
N ILE A 434 -4.01 8.07 22.65
CA ILE A 434 -3.40 9.37 22.91
C ILE A 434 -2.22 9.14 23.84
N TYR A 435 -1.09 9.77 23.52
CA TYR A 435 0.13 9.60 24.27
C TYR A 435 -0.04 10.03 25.72
N LEU A 436 0.43 9.22 26.67
CA LEU A 436 0.18 9.42 28.09
C LEU A 436 0.70 10.78 28.59
N ASP A 437 1.88 11.20 28.12
CA ASP A 437 2.45 12.50 28.53
C ASP A 437 1.58 13.68 28.08
N GLU A 438 0.90 13.57 26.93
CA GLU A 438 -0.02 14.61 26.48
C GLU A 438 -1.30 14.64 27.35
N MET A 439 -1.80 13.47 27.75
CA MET A 439 -2.94 13.39 28.67
C MET A 439 -2.60 13.92 30.07
N GLN A 440 -1.35 13.74 30.53
CA GLN A 440 -0.90 14.31 31.81
C GLN A 440 -0.74 15.82 31.78
N LYS A 441 -0.48 16.40 30.60
CA LYS A 441 -0.36 17.87 30.41
C LYS A 441 -1.71 18.53 30.18
N ASN A 442 -2.70 17.80 29.71
CA ASN A 442 -4.02 18.31 29.35
C ASN A 442 -5.11 17.31 29.78
N ASP A 443 -5.73 17.59 30.92
CA ASP A 443 -6.78 16.78 31.55
C ASP A 443 -8.14 16.84 30.82
N LEU A 444 -8.28 17.71 29.81
CA LEU A 444 -9.44 17.76 28.92
C LEU A 444 -9.37 16.70 27.81
N LEU A 445 -8.23 16.03 27.64
CA LEU A 445 -8.11 14.96 26.65
C LEU A 445 -8.76 13.68 27.16
N ILE A 446 -9.59 13.09 26.33
CA ILE A 446 -10.27 11.81 26.58
C ILE A 446 -9.57 10.72 25.76
N GLN A 447 -9.15 9.63 26.40
CA GLN A 447 -8.46 8.53 25.77
C GLN A 447 -9.35 7.79 24.76
N ASN A 448 -8.77 7.20 23.74
CA ASN A 448 -9.45 6.28 22.84
C ASN A 448 -9.84 4.97 23.56
N PRO A 449 -10.88 4.26 23.10
CA PRO A 449 -11.40 3.09 23.79
C PRO A 449 -10.37 1.97 23.92
N LEU A 450 -10.52 1.16 24.95
CA LEU A 450 -9.74 -0.05 25.23
C LEU A 450 -8.28 0.20 25.68
N TYR A 451 -7.94 1.44 26.04
CA TYR A 451 -6.62 1.82 26.59
C TYR A 451 -6.72 2.24 28.07
#